data_3bd4ced8622ebae2aaee007bc6d7c149
#
_entry.id   3bd4ced8622ebae2aaee007bc6d7c149
#
_cell.length_a   1.000
_cell.length_b   1.000
_cell.length_c   1.000
_cell.angle_alpha   90.00
_cell.angle_beta   90.00
_cell.angle_gamma   90.00
#
_symmetry.space_group_name_H-M   'P 1'
#
loop_
_entity.id
_entity.type
_entity.pdbx_description
1 polymer ?
#
loop_
_entity_poly.entity_id
_entity_poly.type
_entity_poly.pdbx_seq_one_letter_code
_entity_poly.pdbx_strand_id
1 'polypeptide(L)'
;MKRVILICPDQRTALEDLTGGVPLALAIYLGKPLIEHAFDGLARSGVTEVLLLASDRPSEVRAYVGDGSAWGVQVRISPESSELTPAEAALRHASFGHDTILTLDTLPQAPDVPVIQDADTWHNSRALLLPLLATSQIGAREISPGIWCGMKARVNSSAVLQAPCWIGPNTIIGAQAIVGPQGYVESDSVIDSHATVENSTVGPRTYLGSMTHLGDSVAAGPVLVNWRNGSLTRLTDAFLLSRLDPPQEALSSPIGRLIALLVIALTFPLPLIALFRRPWRVEREAVLPGGPGEPLRTVIYQEMPGLPGRLRRWPQLWRVVTGHFAWTGNPPLTPGEAGLLEGEFERLWLRAGPGIFTAPEVEGCVAPWDDGARAHAALFACQPTAAWKRRILTQGLKRLFD
;
A
#
# COMPACT_ATOMS: atom_id res chain seq x y z
N MET A 1 -23.02 11.32 -31.17
CA MET A 1 -22.40 11.19 -29.82
C MET A 1 -22.72 9.78 -29.33
N LYS A 2 -21.72 8.98 -29.03
CA LYS A 2 -21.93 7.64 -28.50
C LYS A 2 -22.16 7.70 -26.99
N ARG A 3 -23.27 7.14 -26.50
CA ARG A 3 -23.68 7.14 -25.11
C ARG A 3 -23.73 5.73 -24.56
N VAL A 4 -23.13 5.51 -23.40
CA VAL A 4 -23.06 4.19 -22.77
C VAL A 4 -23.57 4.27 -21.33
N ILE A 5 -24.34 3.28 -20.92
CA ILE A 5 -24.60 3.01 -19.49
C ILE A 5 -23.57 1.97 -19.04
N LEU A 6 -22.82 2.29 -17.99
CA LEU A 6 -21.85 1.38 -17.37
C LEU A 6 -22.34 1.01 -15.96
N ILE A 7 -22.59 -0.26 -15.72
CA ILE A 7 -23.08 -0.79 -14.44
C ILE A 7 -21.88 -1.27 -13.63
N CYS A 8 -21.66 -0.67 -12.45
CA CYS A 8 -20.69 -1.17 -11.49
C CYS A 8 -21.27 -2.34 -10.70
N PRO A 9 -20.50 -3.41 -10.47
CA PRO A 9 -20.93 -4.54 -9.69
C PRO A 9 -21.01 -4.19 -8.20
N ASP A 10 -21.90 -4.85 -7.52
CA ASP A 10 -21.91 -4.94 -6.05
C ASP A 10 -20.73 -5.79 -5.56
N GLN A 11 -20.44 -5.69 -4.26
CA GLN A 11 -19.39 -6.48 -3.64
C GLN A 11 -19.68 -7.98 -3.82
N ARG A 12 -18.69 -8.73 -4.31
CA ARG A 12 -18.75 -10.19 -4.41
C ARG A 12 -18.14 -10.81 -3.16
N THR A 13 -18.87 -11.68 -2.48
CA THR A 13 -18.40 -12.33 -1.24
C THR A 13 -17.04 -13.04 -1.45
N ALA A 14 -16.84 -13.65 -2.61
CA ALA A 14 -15.59 -14.34 -2.93
C ALA A 14 -14.38 -13.39 -3.11
N LEU A 15 -14.61 -12.10 -3.34
CA LEU A 15 -13.57 -11.09 -3.57
C LEU A 15 -13.47 -10.05 -2.45
N GLU A 16 -14.38 -10.05 -1.48
CA GLU A 16 -14.47 -9.05 -0.42
C GLU A 16 -13.16 -8.90 0.37
N ASP A 17 -12.58 -10.01 0.78
CA ASP A 17 -11.32 -10.03 1.52
C ASP A 17 -10.12 -9.64 0.64
N LEU A 18 -10.18 -9.85 -0.67
CA LEU A 18 -9.10 -9.56 -1.60
C LEU A 18 -9.04 -8.08 -2.02
N THR A 19 -10.16 -7.40 -2.04
CA THR A 19 -10.21 -5.95 -2.40
C THR A 19 -9.73 -5.04 -1.28
N GLY A 20 -9.57 -5.56 -0.06
CA GLY A 20 -9.11 -4.78 1.09
C GLY A 20 -10.06 -3.66 1.49
N GLY A 21 -11.36 -3.85 1.24
CA GLY A 21 -12.41 -2.92 1.63
C GLY A 21 -12.67 -1.77 0.65
N VAL A 22 -12.13 -1.80 -0.57
CA VAL A 22 -12.52 -0.84 -1.64
C VAL A 22 -13.63 -1.42 -2.52
N PRO A 23 -14.47 -0.58 -3.18
CA PRO A 23 -15.43 -1.05 -4.18
C PRO A 23 -14.74 -1.87 -5.27
N LEU A 24 -15.40 -2.92 -5.78
CA LEU A 24 -14.84 -3.73 -6.88
C LEU A 24 -14.46 -2.90 -8.11
N ALA A 25 -15.23 -1.86 -8.42
CA ALA A 25 -14.93 -0.94 -9.50
C ALA A 25 -13.56 -0.24 -9.34
N LEU A 26 -13.11 -0.02 -8.10
CA LEU A 26 -11.84 0.63 -7.76
C LEU A 26 -10.73 -0.37 -7.41
N ALA A 27 -11.01 -1.66 -7.43
CA ALA A 27 -10.01 -2.68 -7.16
C ALA A 27 -8.91 -2.67 -8.24
N ILE A 28 -7.66 -2.77 -7.79
CA ILE A 28 -6.49 -2.74 -8.68
C ILE A 28 -6.39 -4.05 -9.46
N TYR A 29 -6.27 -3.90 -10.77
CA TYR A 29 -6.14 -4.99 -11.71
C TYR A 29 -5.11 -4.63 -12.77
N LEU A 30 -4.00 -5.35 -12.82
CA LEU A 30 -2.88 -5.05 -13.72
C LEU A 30 -2.44 -3.57 -13.66
N GLY A 31 -2.22 -3.08 -12.44
CA GLY A 31 -1.63 -1.76 -12.16
C GLY A 31 -2.58 -0.58 -12.13
N LYS A 32 -3.86 -0.74 -12.51
CA LYS A 32 -4.89 0.31 -12.50
C LYS A 32 -6.21 -0.18 -11.90
N PRO A 33 -7.08 0.68 -11.37
CA PRO A 33 -8.46 0.31 -11.05
C PRO A 33 -9.22 -0.22 -12.26
N LEU A 34 -10.09 -1.20 -12.03
CA LEU A 34 -10.88 -1.80 -13.11
C LEU A 34 -11.67 -0.78 -13.92
N ILE A 35 -12.24 0.22 -13.25
CA ILE A 35 -13.03 1.27 -13.90
C ILE A 35 -12.19 2.11 -14.88
N GLU A 36 -10.89 2.32 -14.59
CA GLU A 36 -10.00 3.01 -15.53
C GLU A 36 -9.80 2.21 -16.83
N HIS A 37 -9.60 0.90 -16.71
CA HIS A 37 -9.51 0.05 -17.89
C HIS A 37 -10.78 0.12 -18.74
N ALA A 38 -11.95 0.16 -18.09
CA ALA A 38 -13.21 0.31 -18.79
C ALA A 38 -13.29 1.67 -19.52
N PHE A 39 -12.94 2.78 -18.83
CA PHE A 39 -12.93 4.10 -19.47
C PHE A 39 -11.91 4.23 -20.60
N ASP A 40 -10.72 3.67 -20.44
CA ASP A 40 -9.72 3.61 -21.52
C ASP A 40 -10.27 2.88 -22.77
N GLY A 41 -11.05 1.83 -22.57
CA GLY A 41 -11.72 1.09 -23.64
C GLY A 41 -12.85 1.89 -24.31
N LEU A 42 -13.68 2.53 -23.50
CA LEU A 42 -14.79 3.36 -23.96
C LEU A 42 -14.30 4.58 -24.73
N ALA A 43 -13.29 5.28 -24.22
CA ALA A 43 -12.68 6.43 -24.89
C ALA A 43 -12.11 6.05 -26.26
N ARG A 44 -11.38 4.93 -26.35
CA ARG A 44 -10.87 4.40 -27.63
C ARG A 44 -11.97 4.02 -28.60
N SER A 45 -13.14 3.62 -28.12
CA SER A 45 -14.31 3.30 -28.94
C SER A 45 -15.11 4.54 -29.38
N GLY A 46 -14.65 5.74 -29.01
CA GLY A 46 -15.27 7.02 -29.36
C GLY A 46 -16.54 7.33 -28.58
N VAL A 47 -16.67 6.77 -27.36
CA VAL A 47 -17.77 7.12 -26.43
C VAL A 47 -17.53 8.52 -25.90
N THR A 48 -18.58 9.35 -25.88
CA THR A 48 -18.51 10.74 -25.42
C THR A 48 -19.22 10.99 -24.09
N GLU A 49 -20.27 10.22 -23.81
CA GLU A 49 -21.03 10.33 -22.55
C GLU A 49 -21.21 8.96 -21.91
N VAL A 50 -20.99 8.88 -20.61
CA VAL A 50 -21.18 7.67 -19.80
C VAL A 50 -22.10 7.97 -18.63
N LEU A 51 -23.16 7.18 -18.50
CA LEU A 51 -23.93 7.11 -17.27
C LEU A 51 -23.42 5.94 -16.45
N LEU A 52 -22.77 6.25 -15.33
CA LEU A 52 -22.20 5.27 -14.42
C LEU A 52 -23.22 4.95 -13.31
N LEU A 53 -23.64 3.70 -13.22
CA LEU A 53 -24.55 3.23 -12.18
C LEU A 53 -23.71 2.55 -11.10
N ALA A 54 -23.70 3.10 -9.88
CA ALA A 54 -22.90 2.58 -8.77
C ALA A 54 -23.80 2.32 -7.55
N SER A 55 -23.80 1.09 -7.08
CA SER A 55 -24.52 0.63 -5.89
C SER A 55 -23.59 0.46 -4.68
N ASP A 56 -22.40 -0.06 -4.87
CA ASP A 56 -21.39 -0.17 -3.80
C ASP A 56 -20.61 1.14 -3.64
N ARG A 57 -20.80 1.79 -2.50
CA ARG A 57 -20.07 3.02 -2.09
C ARG A 57 -19.95 4.08 -3.20
N PRO A 58 -21.07 4.55 -3.74
CA PRO A 58 -21.09 5.46 -4.88
C PRO A 58 -20.35 6.79 -4.64
N SER A 59 -20.19 7.19 -3.38
CA SER A 59 -19.41 8.37 -3.01
C SER A 59 -17.91 8.21 -3.27
N GLU A 60 -17.36 7.02 -3.02
CA GLU A 60 -15.95 6.72 -3.29
C GLU A 60 -15.70 6.63 -4.80
N VAL A 61 -16.59 5.95 -5.52
CA VAL A 61 -16.51 5.88 -6.99
C VAL A 61 -16.61 7.28 -7.60
N ARG A 62 -17.51 8.13 -7.10
CA ARG A 62 -17.64 9.52 -7.56
C ARG A 62 -16.39 10.35 -7.27
N ALA A 63 -15.82 10.22 -6.08
CA ALA A 63 -14.61 10.93 -5.70
C ALA A 63 -13.43 10.57 -6.60
N TYR A 64 -13.37 9.30 -7.04
CA TYR A 64 -12.32 8.82 -7.93
C TYR A 64 -12.53 9.25 -9.39
N VAL A 65 -13.72 9.05 -9.94
CA VAL A 65 -14.03 9.27 -11.36
C VAL A 65 -14.20 10.75 -11.70
N GLY A 66 -14.72 11.56 -10.77
CA GLY A 66 -15.03 12.97 -11.02
C GLY A 66 -16.07 13.13 -12.14
N ASP A 67 -15.78 14.04 -13.07
CA ASP A 67 -16.62 14.33 -14.26
C ASP A 67 -16.20 13.54 -15.51
N GLY A 68 -15.14 12.71 -15.41
CA GLY A 68 -14.64 11.91 -16.51
C GLY A 68 -13.69 12.64 -17.47
N SER A 69 -13.38 13.90 -17.23
CA SER A 69 -12.51 14.73 -18.09
C SER A 69 -11.11 14.12 -18.26
N ALA A 70 -10.61 13.38 -17.26
CA ALA A 70 -9.33 12.66 -17.33
C ALA A 70 -9.25 11.66 -18.50
N TRP A 71 -10.36 11.09 -18.90
CA TRP A 71 -10.46 10.14 -20.04
C TRP A 71 -11.07 10.77 -21.30
N GLY A 72 -11.38 12.07 -21.27
CA GLY A 72 -12.01 12.77 -22.39
C GLY A 72 -13.48 12.38 -22.62
N VAL A 73 -14.15 11.83 -21.62
CA VAL A 73 -15.57 11.47 -21.63
C VAL A 73 -16.32 12.28 -20.58
N GLN A 74 -17.62 12.53 -20.80
CA GLN A 74 -18.47 13.13 -19.77
C GLN A 74 -19.14 12.03 -18.97
N VAL A 75 -18.90 12.01 -17.65
CA VAL A 75 -19.46 10.99 -16.77
C VAL A 75 -20.52 11.59 -15.86
N ARG A 76 -21.70 10.96 -15.86
CA ARG A 76 -22.74 11.21 -14.87
C ARG A 76 -22.88 9.98 -13.98
N ILE A 77 -22.90 10.17 -12.67
CA ILE A 77 -22.97 9.07 -11.71
C ILE A 77 -24.34 9.07 -11.05
N SER A 78 -25.07 7.96 -11.26
CA SER A 78 -26.35 7.68 -10.59
C SER A 78 -26.10 6.65 -9.49
N PRO A 79 -26.33 7.01 -8.21
CA PRO A 79 -26.30 6.04 -7.13
C PRO A 79 -27.52 5.13 -7.21
N GLU A 80 -27.33 3.84 -7.09
CA GLU A 80 -28.37 2.82 -7.10
C GLU A 80 -28.40 2.08 -5.73
N SER A 81 -29.53 1.50 -5.39
CA SER A 81 -29.68 0.72 -4.14
C SER A 81 -29.10 -0.70 -4.23
N SER A 82 -28.97 -1.21 -5.44
CA SER A 82 -28.40 -2.52 -5.74
C SER A 82 -27.91 -2.54 -7.18
N GLU A 83 -27.08 -3.51 -7.52
CA GLU A 83 -26.67 -3.76 -8.90
C GLU A 83 -27.89 -4.03 -9.78
N LEU A 84 -28.01 -3.27 -10.88
CA LEU A 84 -29.08 -3.42 -11.85
C LEU A 84 -28.67 -4.40 -12.94
N THR A 85 -29.64 -5.19 -13.39
CA THR A 85 -29.45 -5.91 -14.66
C THR A 85 -29.47 -4.95 -15.84
N PRO A 86 -28.87 -5.30 -17.00
CA PRO A 86 -28.93 -4.44 -18.19
C PRO A 86 -30.34 -4.07 -18.61
N ALA A 87 -31.34 -4.97 -18.43
CA ALA A 87 -32.74 -4.72 -18.76
C ALA A 87 -33.36 -3.70 -17.81
N GLU A 88 -33.13 -3.80 -16.52
CA GLU A 88 -33.60 -2.83 -15.52
C GLU A 88 -32.96 -1.45 -15.72
N ALA A 89 -31.66 -1.42 -15.98
CA ALA A 89 -30.95 -0.19 -16.29
C ALA A 89 -31.51 0.52 -17.53
N ALA A 90 -31.83 -0.22 -18.59
CA ALA A 90 -32.45 0.30 -19.81
C ALA A 90 -33.81 0.94 -19.52
N LEU A 91 -34.62 0.29 -18.70
CA LEU A 91 -35.97 0.80 -18.35
C LEU A 91 -35.89 2.01 -17.43
N ARG A 92 -35.08 1.95 -16.38
CA ARG A 92 -34.97 3.01 -15.36
C ARG A 92 -34.33 4.29 -15.92
N HIS A 93 -33.35 4.14 -16.80
CA HIS A 93 -32.59 5.24 -17.38
C HIS A 93 -32.87 5.48 -18.88
N ALA A 94 -34.05 5.12 -19.35
CA ALA A 94 -34.48 5.30 -20.73
C ALA A 94 -34.32 6.75 -21.25
N SER A 95 -34.49 7.74 -20.36
CA SER A 95 -34.34 9.17 -20.69
C SER A 95 -32.90 9.58 -21.03
N PHE A 96 -31.90 8.79 -20.67
CA PHE A 96 -30.50 9.06 -21.01
C PHE A 96 -30.22 8.83 -22.51
N GLY A 97 -30.98 7.98 -23.20
CA GLY A 97 -30.85 7.73 -24.62
C GLY A 97 -29.50 7.07 -24.97
N HIS A 98 -29.26 5.89 -24.42
CA HIS A 98 -28.03 5.12 -24.58
C HIS A 98 -27.99 4.32 -25.88
N ASP A 99 -26.76 4.12 -26.42
CA ASP A 99 -26.50 3.23 -27.56
C ASP A 99 -26.18 1.80 -27.10
N THR A 100 -25.54 1.65 -25.92
CA THR A 100 -25.10 0.36 -25.39
C THR A 100 -25.14 0.38 -23.86
N ILE A 101 -25.39 -0.77 -23.25
CA ILE A 101 -25.27 -1.00 -21.82
C ILE A 101 -24.17 -2.02 -21.61
N LEU A 102 -23.23 -1.72 -20.70
CA LEU A 102 -22.12 -2.58 -20.35
C LEU A 102 -22.11 -2.80 -18.83
N THR A 103 -21.63 -3.96 -18.42
CA THR A 103 -21.34 -4.26 -17.03
C THR A 103 -19.83 -4.27 -16.82
N LEU A 104 -19.36 -3.85 -15.65
CA LEU A 104 -17.93 -3.85 -15.32
C LEU A 104 -17.41 -5.27 -14.98
N ASP A 105 -18.28 -6.27 -14.96
CA ASP A 105 -17.89 -7.68 -14.80
C ASP A 105 -16.98 -8.17 -15.93
N THR A 106 -17.05 -7.48 -17.06
CA THR A 106 -16.17 -7.66 -18.21
C THR A 106 -15.58 -6.31 -18.63
N LEU A 107 -14.50 -6.32 -19.39
CA LEU A 107 -13.90 -5.10 -19.91
C LEU A 107 -14.31 -4.85 -21.37
N PRO A 108 -14.54 -3.59 -21.79
CA PRO A 108 -14.92 -3.28 -23.18
C PRO A 108 -13.94 -3.80 -24.24
N GLN A 109 -12.67 -4.01 -23.86
CA GLN A 109 -11.63 -4.54 -24.74
C GLN A 109 -11.72 -6.04 -24.98
N ALA A 110 -12.37 -6.78 -24.06
CA ALA A 110 -12.55 -8.22 -24.12
C ALA A 110 -13.88 -8.61 -23.44
N PRO A 111 -15.02 -8.34 -24.08
CA PRO A 111 -16.35 -8.48 -23.47
C PRO A 111 -16.70 -9.93 -23.13
N ASP A 112 -16.03 -10.90 -23.74
CA ASP A 112 -16.27 -12.32 -23.50
C ASP A 112 -15.43 -12.90 -22.33
N VAL A 113 -14.56 -12.07 -21.72
CA VAL A 113 -13.67 -12.50 -20.64
C VAL A 113 -14.19 -11.96 -19.30
N PRO A 114 -14.79 -12.80 -18.45
CA PRO A 114 -15.23 -12.36 -17.13
C PRO A 114 -14.02 -12.06 -16.22
N VAL A 115 -14.12 -11.00 -15.45
CA VAL A 115 -13.05 -10.53 -14.54
C VAL A 115 -13.48 -10.58 -13.08
N ILE A 116 -14.75 -10.28 -12.78
CA ILE A 116 -15.25 -10.05 -11.43
C ILE A 116 -16.34 -11.08 -11.07
N GLN A 117 -16.04 -12.35 -11.03
CA GLN A 117 -16.99 -13.36 -10.55
C GLN A 117 -16.50 -14.00 -9.24
N ASP A 118 -15.27 -14.48 -9.26
CA ASP A 118 -14.61 -15.15 -8.13
C ASP A 118 -13.09 -14.99 -8.22
N ALA A 119 -12.36 -15.64 -7.31
CA ALA A 119 -10.90 -15.57 -7.27
C ALA A 119 -10.25 -16.26 -8.49
N ASP A 120 -10.92 -17.28 -9.07
CA ASP A 120 -10.47 -17.99 -10.27
C ASP A 120 -10.49 -17.05 -11.49
N THR A 121 -11.64 -16.45 -11.78
CA THR A 121 -11.78 -15.49 -12.87
C THR A 121 -10.90 -14.25 -12.66
N TRP A 122 -10.80 -13.77 -11.40
CA TRP A 122 -9.92 -12.67 -11.03
C TRP A 122 -8.45 -12.94 -11.35
N HIS A 123 -7.98 -14.17 -11.16
CA HIS A 123 -6.61 -14.57 -11.46
C HIS A 123 -6.42 -14.89 -12.95
N ASN A 124 -7.20 -15.83 -13.48
CA ASN A 124 -6.95 -16.41 -14.79
C ASN A 124 -7.23 -15.48 -15.96
N SER A 125 -8.16 -14.53 -15.82
CA SER A 125 -8.41 -13.50 -16.84
C SER A 125 -7.18 -12.63 -17.12
N ARG A 126 -6.24 -12.50 -16.19
CA ARG A 126 -5.01 -11.71 -16.36
C ARG A 126 -4.14 -12.23 -17.49
N ALA A 127 -4.02 -13.54 -17.66
CA ALA A 127 -3.22 -14.11 -18.75
C ALA A 127 -3.71 -13.65 -20.14
N LEU A 128 -5.03 -13.56 -20.30
CA LEU A 128 -5.66 -13.13 -21.55
C LEU A 128 -5.64 -11.62 -21.74
N LEU A 129 -5.82 -10.87 -20.65
CA LEU A 129 -5.95 -9.42 -20.67
C LEU A 129 -4.62 -8.68 -20.60
N LEU A 130 -3.57 -9.29 -20.05
CA LEU A 130 -2.26 -8.65 -19.88
C LEU A 130 -1.72 -8.01 -21.18
N PRO A 131 -1.65 -8.70 -22.32
CA PRO A 131 -1.14 -8.09 -23.54
C PRO A 131 -2.01 -6.94 -24.07
N LEU A 132 -3.31 -6.97 -23.79
CA LEU A 132 -4.25 -5.92 -24.22
C LEU A 132 -4.20 -4.69 -23.32
N LEU A 133 -4.11 -4.89 -22.00
CA LEU A 133 -4.18 -3.82 -21.02
C LEU A 133 -2.83 -3.17 -20.77
N ALA A 134 -1.75 -3.94 -20.74
CA ALA A 134 -0.41 -3.42 -20.49
C ALA A 134 0.08 -2.49 -21.59
N THR A 135 -0.23 -2.78 -22.86
CA THR A 135 0.11 -1.93 -24.02
C THR A 135 -0.54 -0.55 -23.97
N SER A 136 -1.66 -0.41 -23.26
CA SER A 136 -2.36 0.88 -23.12
C SER A 136 -1.85 1.72 -21.94
N GLN A 137 -0.94 1.20 -21.14
CA GLN A 137 -0.42 1.90 -19.96
C GLN A 137 0.91 2.57 -20.28
N ILE A 138 0.97 3.90 -20.13
CA ILE A 138 2.17 4.72 -20.42
C ILE A 138 3.37 4.29 -19.54
N GLY A 139 3.13 3.80 -18.35
CA GLY A 139 4.17 3.39 -17.41
C GLY A 139 4.56 1.91 -17.46
N ALA A 140 3.92 1.10 -18.30
CA ALA A 140 4.23 -0.32 -18.44
C ALA A 140 5.18 -0.57 -19.61
N ARG A 141 6.15 -1.44 -19.42
CA ARG A 141 7.11 -1.83 -20.46
C ARG A 141 7.26 -3.35 -20.49
N GLU A 142 7.20 -3.91 -21.69
CA GLU A 142 7.58 -5.30 -21.92
C GLU A 142 9.11 -5.40 -21.92
N ILE A 143 9.67 -6.18 -21.00
CA ILE A 143 11.13 -6.37 -20.83
C ILE A 143 11.62 -7.64 -21.52
N SER A 144 10.73 -8.62 -21.68
CA SER A 144 10.90 -9.85 -22.46
C SER A 144 9.52 -10.29 -22.93
N PRO A 145 9.38 -11.12 -23.97
CA PRO A 145 8.09 -11.55 -24.50
C PRO A 145 7.16 -12.09 -23.40
N GLY A 146 6.03 -11.44 -23.18
CA GLY A 146 5.04 -11.79 -22.17
C GLY A 146 5.42 -11.40 -20.73
N ILE A 147 6.50 -10.66 -20.50
CA ILE A 147 6.93 -10.17 -19.17
C ILE A 147 6.85 -8.65 -19.17
N TRP A 148 5.94 -8.11 -18.37
CA TRP A 148 5.67 -6.70 -18.28
C TRP A 148 6.05 -6.11 -16.92
N CYS A 149 6.69 -4.96 -16.94
CA CYS A 149 7.06 -4.21 -15.74
C CYS A 149 6.48 -2.80 -15.74
N GLY A 150 5.88 -2.42 -14.63
CA GLY A 150 5.39 -1.08 -14.37
C GLY A 150 6.52 -0.10 -14.01
N MET A 151 6.16 1.19 -13.97
CA MET A 151 7.09 2.27 -13.65
C MET A 151 7.71 2.10 -12.26
N LYS A 152 9.02 2.39 -12.15
CA LYS A 152 9.79 2.29 -10.89
C LYS A 152 9.81 0.89 -10.25
N ALA A 153 9.38 -0.17 -10.94
CA ALA A 153 9.58 -1.52 -10.47
C ALA A 153 11.08 -1.84 -10.38
N ARG A 154 11.47 -2.50 -9.32
CA ARG A 154 12.86 -2.89 -9.04
C ARG A 154 12.94 -4.41 -9.01
N VAL A 155 13.59 -4.99 -9.97
CA VAL A 155 13.82 -6.42 -10.05
C VAL A 155 15.30 -6.68 -9.79
N ASN A 156 15.61 -7.49 -8.78
CA ASN A 156 16.97 -7.90 -8.50
C ASN A 156 17.55 -8.67 -9.70
N SER A 157 18.83 -8.46 -10.02
CA SER A 157 19.49 -9.10 -11.16
C SER A 157 19.55 -10.63 -11.08
N SER A 158 19.45 -11.20 -9.88
CA SER A 158 19.40 -12.65 -9.65
C SER A 158 17.96 -13.22 -9.62
N ALA A 159 16.94 -12.38 -9.72
CA ALA A 159 15.55 -12.83 -9.76
C ALA A 159 15.21 -13.46 -11.13
N VAL A 160 14.31 -14.43 -11.13
CA VAL A 160 13.87 -15.15 -12.34
C VAL A 160 12.42 -14.79 -12.63
N LEU A 161 12.17 -14.20 -13.79
CA LEU A 161 10.82 -13.89 -14.27
C LEU A 161 10.44 -14.85 -15.41
N GLN A 162 9.23 -15.41 -15.35
CA GLN A 162 8.74 -16.38 -16.34
C GLN A 162 7.39 -15.91 -16.89
N ALA A 163 7.28 -15.88 -18.21
CA ALA A 163 6.06 -15.45 -18.90
C ALA A 163 4.89 -16.46 -18.75
N PRO A 164 3.63 -16.00 -18.78
CA PRO A 164 3.21 -14.59 -18.65
C PRO A 164 3.41 -14.05 -17.25
N CYS A 165 3.90 -12.81 -17.14
CA CYS A 165 4.25 -12.21 -15.86
C CYS A 165 3.97 -10.70 -15.87
N TRP A 166 3.42 -10.19 -14.75
CA TRP A 166 3.21 -8.77 -14.51
C TRP A 166 3.86 -8.33 -13.21
N ILE A 167 4.70 -7.31 -13.28
CA ILE A 167 5.29 -6.63 -12.13
C ILE A 167 4.74 -5.20 -12.10
N GLY A 168 3.91 -4.90 -11.13
CA GLY A 168 3.24 -3.61 -10.98
C GLY A 168 4.19 -2.44 -10.68
N PRO A 169 3.71 -1.20 -10.78
CA PRO A 169 4.48 -0.02 -10.42
C PRO A 169 4.97 -0.04 -8.96
N ASN A 170 6.16 0.55 -8.72
CA ASN A 170 6.81 0.65 -7.41
C ASN A 170 7.03 -0.70 -6.69
N THR A 171 6.96 -1.82 -7.39
CA THR A 171 7.14 -3.16 -6.82
C THR A 171 8.62 -3.48 -6.67
N ILE A 172 8.97 -4.23 -5.63
CA ILE A 172 10.32 -4.71 -5.37
C ILE A 172 10.32 -6.23 -5.46
N ILE A 173 11.19 -6.78 -6.29
CA ILE A 173 11.44 -8.22 -6.40
C ILE A 173 12.86 -8.50 -5.88
N GLY A 174 12.94 -9.25 -4.78
CA GLY A 174 14.16 -9.57 -4.05
C GLY A 174 15.11 -10.51 -4.78
N ALA A 175 16.27 -10.75 -4.17
CA ALA A 175 17.29 -11.63 -4.72
C ALA A 175 16.79 -13.08 -4.84
N GLN A 176 17.07 -13.74 -5.98
CA GLN A 176 16.71 -15.13 -6.26
C GLN A 176 15.20 -15.44 -6.12
N ALA A 177 14.35 -14.40 -6.09
CA ALA A 177 12.91 -14.59 -6.15
C ALA A 177 12.47 -15.08 -7.55
N ILE A 178 11.44 -15.88 -7.61
CA ILE A 178 10.88 -16.42 -8.86
C ILE A 178 9.46 -15.90 -9.00
N VAL A 179 9.14 -15.25 -10.14
CA VAL A 179 7.78 -14.79 -10.44
C VAL A 179 7.35 -15.31 -11.81
N GLY A 180 6.29 -16.09 -11.82
CA GLY A 180 5.75 -16.77 -12.99
C GLY A 180 6.09 -18.27 -13.02
N PRO A 181 5.53 -19.03 -14.00
CA PRO A 181 4.58 -18.55 -15.00
C PRO A 181 3.25 -18.12 -14.36
N GLN A 182 2.49 -17.28 -15.05
CA GLN A 182 1.24 -16.70 -14.54
C GLN A 182 1.39 -16.05 -13.16
N GLY A 183 2.52 -15.37 -12.94
CA GLY A 183 2.81 -14.60 -11.74
C GLY A 183 2.45 -13.13 -11.92
N TYR A 184 1.50 -12.62 -11.13
CA TYR A 184 1.05 -11.23 -11.22
C TYR A 184 1.25 -10.53 -9.88
N VAL A 185 2.11 -9.53 -9.85
CA VAL A 185 2.39 -8.74 -8.65
C VAL A 185 1.89 -7.32 -8.88
N GLU A 186 0.93 -6.89 -8.07
CA GLU A 186 0.34 -5.56 -8.18
C GLU A 186 1.22 -4.48 -7.51
N SER A 187 0.82 -3.22 -7.66
CA SER A 187 1.60 -2.04 -7.26
C SER A 187 1.99 -2.00 -5.79
N ASP A 188 3.11 -1.32 -5.51
CA ASP A 188 3.62 -1.04 -4.16
C ASP A 188 3.89 -2.28 -3.29
N SER A 189 4.07 -3.45 -3.92
CA SER A 189 4.27 -4.72 -3.25
C SER A 189 5.75 -5.11 -3.18
N VAL A 190 6.08 -5.97 -2.24
CA VAL A 190 7.43 -6.47 -2.02
C VAL A 190 7.41 -8.00 -2.03
N ILE A 191 8.15 -8.59 -2.93
CA ILE A 191 8.44 -10.04 -2.97
C ILE A 191 9.86 -10.18 -2.46
N ASP A 192 10.03 -10.81 -1.30
CA ASP A 192 11.33 -10.89 -0.67
C ASP A 192 12.21 -12.00 -1.30
N SER A 193 13.45 -12.10 -0.85
CA SER A 193 14.45 -13.00 -1.40
C SER A 193 14.02 -14.48 -1.33
N HIS A 194 14.34 -15.25 -2.38
CA HIS A 194 14.01 -16.67 -2.50
C HIS A 194 12.49 -16.97 -2.44
N ALA A 195 11.62 -15.98 -2.52
CA ALA A 195 10.19 -16.21 -2.59
C ALA A 195 9.78 -16.64 -4.01
N THR A 196 8.76 -17.49 -4.11
CA THR A 196 8.22 -17.96 -5.38
C THR A 196 6.75 -17.57 -5.51
N VAL A 197 6.38 -16.98 -6.65
CA VAL A 197 5.00 -16.65 -7.01
C VAL A 197 4.69 -17.36 -8.32
N GLU A 198 4.01 -18.48 -8.26
CA GLU A 198 3.69 -19.33 -9.41
C GLU A 198 2.19 -19.48 -9.53
N ASN A 199 1.64 -19.26 -10.73
CA ASN A 199 0.20 -19.35 -10.99
C ASN A 199 -0.63 -18.60 -9.93
N SER A 200 -0.18 -17.40 -9.57
CA SER A 200 -0.66 -16.68 -8.40
C SER A 200 -0.66 -15.17 -8.61
N THR A 201 -1.53 -14.49 -7.87
CA THR A 201 -1.61 -13.03 -7.86
C THR A 201 -1.27 -12.50 -6.47
N VAL A 202 -0.35 -11.55 -6.41
CA VAL A 202 -0.08 -10.74 -5.21
C VAL A 202 -0.76 -9.40 -5.38
N GLY A 203 -1.72 -9.10 -4.53
CA GLY A 203 -2.49 -7.85 -4.53
C GLY A 203 -1.63 -6.62 -4.18
N PRO A 204 -2.18 -5.42 -4.35
CA PRO A 204 -1.44 -4.19 -4.11
C PRO A 204 -1.04 -4.04 -2.64
N ARG A 205 0.10 -3.39 -2.42
CA ARG A 205 0.63 -3.12 -1.08
C ARG A 205 0.73 -4.37 -0.21
N THR A 206 1.22 -5.44 -0.79
CA THR A 206 1.40 -6.73 -0.10
C THR A 206 2.89 -7.07 -0.01
N TYR A 207 3.32 -7.48 1.17
CA TYR A 207 4.63 -8.07 1.41
C TYR A 207 4.50 -9.59 1.41
N LEU A 208 5.30 -10.25 0.59
CA LEU A 208 5.49 -11.71 0.59
C LEU A 208 6.89 -12.01 1.12
N GLY A 209 6.96 -12.75 2.21
CA GLY A 209 8.18 -13.02 2.96
C GLY A 209 9.18 -13.88 2.24
N SER A 210 10.42 -13.84 2.73
CA SER A 210 11.51 -14.65 2.18
C SER A 210 11.23 -16.14 2.27
N MET A 211 11.73 -16.91 1.28
CA MET A 211 11.58 -18.38 1.19
C MET A 211 10.13 -18.88 1.17
N THR A 212 9.15 -18.02 0.95
CA THR A 212 7.74 -18.42 0.83
C THR A 212 7.43 -18.89 -0.58
N HIS A 213 6.57 -19.92 -0.69
CA HIS A 213 6.04 -20.38 -1.97
C HIS A 213 4.54 -20.09 -2.05
N LEU A 214 4.16 -19.23 -3.00
CA LEU A 214 2.77 -18.92 -3.31
C LEU A 214 2.39 -19.61 -4.61
N GLY A 215 1.52 -20.62 -4.52
CA GLY A 215 1.01 -21.39 -5.65
C GLY A 215 -0.52 -21.38 -5.71
N ASP A 216 -1.09 -21.30 -6.92
CA ASP A 216 -2.53 -21.39 -7.19
C ASP A 216 -3.39 -20.46 -6.30
N SER A 217 -2.90 -19.26 -5.97
CA SER A 217 -3.49 -18.43 -4.93
C SER A 217 -3.52 -16.94 -5.30
N VAL A 218 -4.45 -16.24 -4.68
CA VAL A 218 -4.47 -14.77 -4.65
C VAL A 218 -4.17 -14.30 -3.22
N ALA A 219 -3.11 -13.53 -3.05
CA ALA A 219 -2.71 -12.97 -1.77
C ALA A 219 -2.99 -11.47 -1.76
N ALA A 220 -3.64 -10.95 -0.71
CA ALA A 220 -3.91 -9.52 -0.53
C ALA A 220 -3.72 -9.11 0.93
N GLY A 221 -2.63 -8.41 1.23
CA GLY A 221 -2.25 -8.17 2.63
C GLY A 221 -2.11 -9.50 3.39
N PRO A 222 -2.74 -9.68 4.54
CA PRO A 222 -2.65 -10.93 5.32
C PRO A 222 -3.59 -12.04 4.84
N VAL A 223 -4.35 -11.82 3.77
CA VAL A 223 -5.36 -12.76 3.27
C VAL A 223 -4.80 -13.55 2.10
N LEU A 224 -5.01 -14.84 2.13
CA LEU A 224 -4.67 -15.79 1.08
C LEU A 224 -5.93 -16.55 0.67
N VAL A 225 -6.26 -16.50 -0.61
CA VAL A 225 -7.36 -17.29 -1.19
C VAL A 225 -6.77 -18.23 -2.23
N ASN A 226 -6.94 -19.53 -2.05
CA ASN A 226 -6.63 -20.47 -3.09
C ASN A 226 -7.77 -20.46 -4.12
N TRP A 227 -7.47 -20.00 -5.33
CA TRP A 227 -8.50 -19.78 -6.34
C TRP A 227 -9.05 -21.08 -6.94
N ARG A 228 -8.35 -22.21 -6.83
CA ARG A 228 -8.84 -23.51 -7.33
C ARG A 228 -9.98 -24.09 -6.49
N ASN A 229 -9.89 -23.93 -5.17
CA ASN A 229 -10.87 -24.55 -4.25
C ASN A 229 -11.64 -23.54 -3.40
N GLY A 230 -11.37 -22.23 -3.58
CA GLY A 230 -12.03 -21.15 -2.84
C GLY A 230 -11.68 -21.09 -1.35
N SER A 231 -10.68 -21.86 -0.88
CA SER A 231 -10.30 -21.81 0.53
C SER A 231 -9.64 -20.48 0.88
N LEU A 232 -10.11 -19.86 1.96
CA LEU A 232 -9.60 -18.60 2.48
C LEU A 232 -8.82 -18.87 3.76
N THR A 233 -7.60 -18.33 3.82
CA THR A 233 -6.74 -18.37 5.00
C THR A 233 -6.28 -16.96 5.34
N ARG A 234 -6.37 -16.58 6.61
CA ARG A 234 -5.84 -15.30 7.10
C ARG A 234 -4.59 -15.58 7.91
N LEU A 235 -3.45 -15.13 7.39
CA LEU A 235 -2.15 -15.29 8.03
C LEU A 235 -1.96 -14.23 9.10
N THR A 236 -1.55 -14.67 10.29
CA THR A 236 -1.24 -13.78 11.42
C THR A 236 0.24 -13.43 11.47
N ASP A 237 1.08 -14.21 10.82
CA ASP A 237 2.52 -13.98 10.76
C ASP A 237 2.87 -12.99 9.65
N ALA A 238 3.22 -11.78 10.06
CA ALA A 238 3.58 -10.70 9.15
C ALA A 238 4.90 -10.94 8.41
N PHE A 239 5.75 -11.86 8.88
CA PHE A 239 6.97 -12.25 8.19
C PHE A 239 6.69 -13.08 6.94
N LEU A 240 5.56 -13.78 6.89
CA LEU A 240 5.17 -14.58 5.74
C LEU A 240 4.33 -13.76 4.75
N LEU A 241 3.32 -13.07 5.25
CA LEU A 241 2.40 -12.30 4.41
C LEU A 241 1.81 -11.15 5.22
N SER A 242 1.96 -9.92 4.72
CA SER A 242 1.42 -8.74 5.40
C SER A 242 1.02 -7.63 4.44
N ARG A 243 0.21 -6.70 4.95
CA ARG A 243 -0.16 -5.49 4.23
C ARG A 243 0.89 -4.41 4.46
N LEU A 244 1.28 -3.73 3.40
CA LEU A 244 2.17 -2.58 3.44
C LEU A 244 1.33 -1.31 3.39
N ASP A 245 1.23 -0.60 4.52
CA ASP A 245 0.57 0.70 4.51
C ASP A 245 1.46 1.74 3.80
N PRO A 246 0.85 2.72 3.10
CA PRO A 246 1.61 3.78 2.46
C PRO A 246 2.37 4.59 3.52
N PRO A 247 3.58 5.11 3.20
CA PRO A 247 4.29 6.00 4.08
C PRO A 247 3.42 7.23 4.41
N GLN A 248 3.29 7.55 5.69
CA GLN A 248 2.52 8.73 6.11
C GLN A 248 3.38 9.98 5.95
N GLU A 249 2.92 10.97 5.19
CA GLU A 249 3.62 12.24 5.02
C GLU A 249 3.75 13.01 6.35
N ALA A 250 2.70 12.96 7.18
CA ALA A 250 2.70 13.53 8.52
C ALA A 250 2.65 12.42 9.57
N LEU A 251 3.76 12.19 10.26
CA LEU A 251 3.91 11.12 11.26
C LEU A 251 3.11 11.38 12.54
N SER A 252 2.78 12.63 12.85
CA SER A 252 1.98 13.00 14.01
C SER A 252 0.64 13.61 13.62
N SER A 253 -0.44 13.15 14.28
CA SER A 253 -1.77 13.75 14.15
C SER A 253 -1.81 15.19 14.68
N PRO A 254 -2.75 16.06 14.25
CA PRO A 254 -2.92 17.40 14.81
C PRO A 254 -3.05 17.42 16.33
N ILE A 255 -3.81 16.46 16.89
CA ILE A 255 -3.96 16.29 18.34
C ILE A 255 -2.62 15.92 18.98
N GLY A 256 -1.87 15.02 18.36
CA GLY A 256 -0.54 14.62 18.84
C GLY A 256 0.44 15.79 18.87
N ARG A 257 0.38 16.70 17.89
CA ARG A 257 1.18 17.94 17.85
C ARG A 257 0.80 18.90 18.97
N LEU A 258 -0.51 19.07 19.22
CA LEU A 258 -1.00 19.90 20.31
C LEU A 258 -0.56 19.36 21.66
N ILE A 259 -0.64 18.05 21.89
CA ILE A 259 -0.14 17.39 23.09
C ILE A 259 1.38 17.64 23.25
N ALA A 260 2.15 17.53 22.17
CA ALA A 260 3.60 17.79 22.22
C ALA A 260 3.90 19.25 22.63
N LEU A 261 3.17 20.23 22.10
CA LEU A 261 3.29 21.63 22.53
C LEU A 261 2.98 21.82 24.02
N LEU A 262 1.91 21.20 24.48
CA LEU A 262 1.51 21.27 25.90
C LEU A 262 2.60 20.64 26.81
N VAL A 263 3.13 19.48 26.41
CA VAL A 263 4.23 18.83 27.15
C VAL A 263 5.48 19.70 27.17
N ILE A 264 5.86 20.31 26.04
CA ILE A 264 6.98 21.26 25.98
C ILE A 264 6.76 22.43 26.95
N ALA A 265 5.57 23.03 26.94
CA ALA A 265 5.25 24.17 27.80
C ALA A 265 5.33 23.80 29.29
N LEU A 266 4.74 22.65 29.69
CA LEU A 266 4.74 22.18 31.07
C LEU A 266 6.13 21.76 31.57
N THR A 267 6.96 21.23 30.68
CA THR A 267 8.27 20.67 31.03
C THR A 267 9.44 21.59 30.63
N PHE A 268 9.15 22.83 30.22
CA PHE A 268 10.17 23.80 29.79
C PHE A 268 11.36 23.99 30.74
N PRO A 269 11.22 23.89 32.08
CA PRO A 269 12.37 23.99 33.01
C PRO A 269 13.39 22.85 32.91
N LEU A 270 12.99 21.66 32.36
CA LEU A 270 13.90 20.51 32.27
C LEU A 270 15.19 20.78 31.47
N PRO A 271 15.17 21.45 30.30
CA PRO A 271 16.38 21.78 29.56
C PRO A 271 17.37 22.62 30.34
N LEU A 272 16.92 23.43 31.30
CA LEU A 272 17.81 24.24 32.15
C LEU A 272 18.74 23.39 33.00
N ILE A 273 18.31 22.21 33.40
CA ILE A 273 19.14 21.25 34.14
C ILE A 273 20.29 20.73 33.28
N ALA A 274 20.03 20.54 31.97
CA ALA A 274 21.02 20.07 31.03
C ALA A 274 22.15 21.07 30.77
N LEU A 275 21.90 22.39 30.95
CA LEU A 275 22.91 23.44 30.73
C LEU A 275 24.17 23.27 31.62
N PHE A 276 24.01 22.63 32.76
CA PHE A 276 25.13 22.39 33.69
C PHE A 276 25.99 21.17 33.33
N ARG A 277 25.61 20.41 32.28
CA ARG A 277 26.32 19.20 31.83
C ARG A 277 26.78 19.38 30.37
N ARG A 278 28.00 18.99 30.04
CA ARG A 278 28.54 19.08 28.68
C ARG A 278 28.77 17.67 28.10
N PRO A 279 28.48 17.42 26.81
CA PRO A 279 27.75 18.29 25.89
C PRO A 279 26.27 18.41 26.28
N TRP A 280 25.74 19.62 26.37
CA TRP A 280 24.34 19.82 26.76
C TRP A 280 23.37 19.51 25.61
N ARG A 281 23.88 19.51 24.36
CA ARG A 281 23.09 19.32 23.14
C ARG A 281 23.94 18.62 22.10
N VAL A 282 23.37 17.61 21.45
CA VAL A 282 23.99 16.88 20.32
C VAL A 282 23.01 16.89 19.16
N GLU A 283 23.48 17.26 17.98
CA GLU A 283 22.70 17.18 16.74
C GLU A 283 22.93 15.83 16.07
N ARG A 284 21.83 15.27 15.56
CA ARG A 284 21.81 14.01 14.82
C ARG A 284 20.92 14.15 13.60
N GLU A 285 21.10 13.32 12.64
CA GLU A 285 20.30 13.23 11.42
C GLU A 285 19.44 11.97 11.46
N ALA A 286 18.20 12.08 10.99
CA ALA A 286 17.28 10.94 10.85
C ALA A 286 16.69 10.88 9.45
N VAL A 287 16.61 9.67 8.91
CA VAL A 287 15.91 9.39 7.66
C VAL A 287 14.39 9.40 7.91
N LEU A 288 13.65 10.05 7.02
CA LEU A 288 12.19 10.09 7.01
C LEU A 288 11.62 9.03 6.08
N PRO A 289 10.40 8.55 6.31
CA PRO A 289 9.71 7.64 5.41
C PRO A 289 9.64 8.19 3.98
N GLY A 290 9.86 7.31 3.03
CA GLY A 290 9.78 7.62 1.60
C GLY A 290 9.29 6.44 0.80
N GLY A 291 8.84 6.70 -0.44
CA GLY A 291 8.46 5.66 -1.39
C GLY A 291 9.66 4.86 -1.91
N PRO A 292 9.41 3.65 -2.44
CA PRO A 292 10.45 2.88 -3.09
C PRO A 292 11.08 3.67 -4.24
N GLY A 293 12.41 3.89 -4.17
CA GLY A 293 13.13 4.62 -5.23
C GLY A 293 13.17 6.14 -5.09
N GLU A 294 12.51 6.70 -4.09
CA GLU A 294 12.70 8.11 -3.76
C GLU A 294 14.04 8.33 -3.04
N PRO A 295 14.69 9.50 -3.24
CA PRO A 295 15.86 9.85 -2.47
C PRO A 295 15.48 9.90 -0.97
N LEU A 296 16.38 9.42 -0.11
CA LEU A 296 16.18 9.48 1.33
C LEU A 296 16.05 10.94 1.77
N ARG A 297 14.89 11.30 2.29
CA ARG A 297 14.68 12.58 2.94
C ARG A 297 15.19 12.51 4.36
N THR A 298 15.90 13.53 4.81
CA THR A 298 16.47 13.56 6.15
C THR A 298 16.01 14.78 6.93
N VAL A 299 16.05 14.68 8.25
CA VAL A 299 15.76 15.77 9.17
C VAL A 299 16.78 15.79 10.30
N ILE A 300 17.29 16.96 10.61
CA ILE A 300 18.18 17.15 11.76
C ILE A 300 17.33 17.23 13.03
N TYR A 301 17.70 16.46 14.04
CA TYR A 301 17.09 16.49 15.37
C TYR A 301 18.16 16.60 16.45
N GLN A 302 17.72 16.83 17.67
CA GLN A 302 18.63 17.11 18.78
C GLN A 302 18.34 16.19 19.97
N GLU A 303 19.40 15.85 20.71
CA GLU A 303 19.35 15.16 21.98
C GLU A 303 20.08 15.97 23.06
N MET A 304 19.64 15.79 24.29
CA MET A 304 20.27 16.38 25.48
C MET A 304 20.85 15.29 26.37
N PRO A 305 22.11 14.86 26.17
CA PRO A 305 22.73 13.80 26.97
C PRO A 305 22.81 14.12 28.47
N GLY A 306 22.74 15.40 28.83
CA GLY A 306 22.71 15.85 30.23
C GLY A 306 21.45 15.48 31.00
N LEU A 307 20.37 15.08 30.35
CA LEU A 307 19.14 14.62 30.97
C LEU A 307 19.18 13.09 31.19
N PRO A 308 18.58 12.60 32.31
CA PRO A 308 18.56 11.18 32.61
C PRO A 308 17.60 10.41 31.68
N GLY A 309 17.91 9.15 31.44
CA GLY A 309 17.06 8.21 30.71
C GLY A 309 16.56 8.73 29.36
N ARG A 310 15.29 8.55 29.08
CA ARG A 310 14.66 8.96 27.83
C ARG A 310 14.35 10.46 27.76
N LEU A 311 14.45 11.18 28.87
CA LEU A 311 14.31 12.64 28.89
C LEU A 311 15.35 13.33 27.99
N ARG A 312 16.48 12.69 27.69
CA ARG A 312 17.47 13.17 26.71
C ARG A 312 16.85 13.46 25.34
N ARG A 313 15.71 12.82 25.02
CA ARG A 313 14.95 13.01 23.76
C ARG A 313 13.98 14.19 23.83
N TRP A 314 13.95 14.96 24.90
CA TRP A 314 13.05 16.10 25.07
C TRP A 314 13.03 17.05 23.85
N PRO A 315 14.17 17.41 23.22
CA PRO A 315 14.16 18.27 22.05
C PRO A 315 13.46 17.68 20.83
N GLN A 316 13.32 16.35 20.77
CA GLN A 316 12.63 15.66 19.67
C GLN A 316 11.12 15.95 19.67
N LEU A 317 10.53 16.44 20.78
CA LEU A 317 9.15 16.88 20.84
C LEU A 317 8.87 17.98 19.81
N TRP A 318 9.84 18.86 19.51
CA TRP A 318 9.70 19.85 18.44
C TRP A 318 9.56 19.19 17.07
N ARG A 319 10.16 18.02 16.85
CA ARG A 319 10.02 17.25 15.61
C ARG A 319 8.64 16.57 15.51
N VAL A 320 8.01 16.28 16.66
CA VAL A 320 6.60 15.84 16.69
C VAL A 320 5.67 17.02 16.33
N VAL A 321 5.91 18.20 16.86
CA VAL A 321 5.14 19.41 16.53
C VAL A 321 5.22 19.75 15.03
N THR A 322 6.41 19.63 14.43
CA THR A 322 6.61 19.87 12.99
C THR A 322 6.14 18.70 12.10
N GLY A 323 5.75 17.56 12.70
CA GLY A 323 5.23 16.41 11.96
C GLY A 323 6.28 15.45 11.40
N HIS A 324 7.56 15.68 11.70
CA HIS A 324 8.64 14.80 11.22
C HIS A 324 8.85 13.57 12.10
N PHE A 325 8.46 13.63 13.38
CA PHE A 325 8.51 12.50 14.30
C PHE A 325 7.11 12.15 14.79
N ALA A 326 6.91 10.88 15.16
CA ALA A 326 5.72 10.40 15.84
C ALA A 326 5.97 10.27 17.35
N TRP A 327 4.89 10.16 18.14
CA TRP A 327 4.98 9.74 19.54
C TRP A 327 5.49 8.31 19.67
N THR A 328 5.02 7.43 18.75
CA THR A 328 5.41 6.02 18.66
C THR A 328 5.87 5.73 17.25
N GLY A 329 7.00 5.08 17.11
CA GLY A 329 7.59 4.80 15.81
C GLY A 329 8.80 3.89 15.90
N ASN A 330 9.63 3.94 14.88
CA ASN A 330 10.91 3.24 14.87
C ASN A 330 12.05 4.13 15.41
N PRO A 331 13.15 3.55 15.87
CA PRO A 331 14.35 4.32 16.17
C PRO A 331 14.82 5.13 14.96
N PRO A 332 15.21 6.40 15.15
CA PRO A 332 15.74 7.20 14.06
C PRO A 332 17.07 6.60 13.57
N LEU A 333 17.21 6.46 12.25
CA LEU A 333 18.43 6.00 11.58
C LEU A 333 19.09 7.15 10.84
N THR A 334 20.40 7.22 10.89
CA THR A 334 21.21 8.09 10.02
C THR A 334 21.20 7.54 8.58
N PRO A 335 21.50 8.36 7.56
CA PRO A 335 21.61 7.87 6.17
C PRO A 335 22.63 6.72 6.01
N GLY A 336 23.74 6.77 6.76
CA GLY A 336 24.73 5.69 6.75
C GLY A 336 24.17 4.39 7.31
N GLU A 337 23.46 4.47 8.45
CA GLU A 337 22.82 3.31 9.05
C GLU A 337 21.69 2.76 8.18
N ALA A 338 20.91 3.61 7.56
CA ALA A 338 19.87 3.16 6.62
C ALA A 338 20.45 2.40 5.41
N GLY A 339 21.66 2.74 4.99
CA GLY A 339 22.39 2.04 3.95
C GLY A 339 22.90 0.64 4.35
N LEU A 340 22.99 0.35 5.65
CA LEU A 340 23.41 -0.95 6.18
C LEU A 340 22.25 -1.95 6.31
N LEU A 341 21.00 -1.51 6.08
CA LEU A 341 19.85 -2.43 6.09
C LEU A 341 19.97 -3.39 4.89
N GLU A 342 20.22 -4.63 5.20
CA GLU A 342 20.37 -5.71 4.23
C GLU A 342 19.04 -6.27 3.76
N GLY A 343 18.52 -6.95 3.20
CA GLY A 343 17.25 -7.53 2.85
C GLY A 343 16.05 -6.57 2.75
N GLU A 344 15.05 -6.93 2.00
CA GLU A 344 13.87 -6.09 1.80
C GLU A 344 13.01 -5.98 3.06
N PHE A 345 13.01 -7.03 3.91
CA PHE A 345 12.30 -7.00 5.18
C PHE A 345 12.88 -5.94 6.14
N GLU A 346 14.19 -5.87 6.27
CA GLU A 346 14.83 -4.86 7.12
C GLU A 346 14.56 -3.44 6.61
N ARG A 347 14.55 -3.23 5.30
CA ARG A 347 14.22 -1.95 4.67
C ARG A 347 12.80 -1.47 4.94
N LEU A 348 11.89 -2.37 5.33
CA LEU A 348 10.55 -1.99 5.80
C LEU A 348 10.61 -1.09 7.03
N TRP A 349 11.69 -1.15 7.83
CA TRP A 349 11.93 -0.19 8.91
C TRP A 349 11.71 1.26 8.47
N LEU A 350 12.20 1.61 7.27
CA LEU A 350 12.12 2.97 6.74
C LEU A 350 10.70 3.40 6.34
N ARG A 351 9.73 2.50 6.31
CA ARG A 351 8.32 2.83 6.03
C ARG A 351 7.61 3.44 7.25
N ALA A 352 8.03 3.07 8.46
CA ALA A 352 7.57 3.72 9.66
C ALA A 352 8.52 4.85 10.04
N GLY A 353 7.96 6.01 10.33
CA GLY A 353 8.76 7.16 10.72
C GLY A 353 9.42 7.02 12.09
N PRO A 354 10.42 7.88 12.36
CA PRO A 354 11.07 7.93 13.66
C PRO A 354 10.08 8.34 14.76
N GLY A 355 10.21 7.69 15.92
CA GLY A 355 9.37 7.93 17.10
C GLY A 355 10.17 8.30 18.33
N ILE A 356 9.50 8.99 19.29
CA ILE A 356 10.08 9.25 20.62
C ILE A 356 10.14 7.96 21.41
N PHE A 357 9.05 7.19 21.40
CA PHE A 357 8.97 5.85 21.98
C PHE A 357 8.99 4.83 20.84
N THR A 358 9.86 3.83 20.94
CA THR A 358 10.13 2.95 19.81
C THR A 358 9.73 1.50 20.08
N ALA A 359 9.29 0.80 19.04
CA ALA A 359 8.83 -0.58 19.17
C ALA A 359 9.91 -1.52 19.71
N PRO A 360 11.16 -1.53 19.20
CA PRO A 360 12.22 -2.40 19.72
C PRO A 360 12.53 -2.21 21.21
N GLU A 361 12.53 -0.95 21.68
CA GLU A 361 12.84 -0.66 23.09
C GLU A 361 11.78 -1.22 24.05
N VAL A 362 10.53 -1.29 23.61
CA VAL A 362 9.45 -1.84 24.42
C VAL A 362 9.58 -3.36 24.54
N GLU A 363 10.06 -4.02 23.51
CA GLU A 363 10.33 -5.46 23.48
C GLU A 363 11.68 -5.82 24.14
N GLY A 364 12.41 -4.83 24.69
CA GLY A 364 13.63 -5.05 25.46
C GLY A 364 14.92 -5.08 24.62
N CYS A 365 14.86 -4.72 23.35
CA CYS A 365 16.05 -4.61 22.51
C CYS A 365 16.84 -3.35 22.88
N VAL A 366 18.09 -3.52 23.28
CA VAL A 366 18.94 -2.44 23.80
C VAL A 366 19.72 -1.74 22.69
N ALA A 367 20.15 -2.49 21.70
CA ALA A 367 20.95 -1.98 20.58
C ALA A 367 20.09 -1.84 19.32
N PRO A 368 20.17 -0.71 18.59
CA PRO A 368 19.40 -0.54 17.34
C PRO A 368 19.81 -1.54 16.24
N TRP A 369 20.97 -2.19 16.40
CA TRP A 369 21.53 -3.14 15.42
C TRP A 369 21.44 -4.60 15.82
N ASP A 370 20.77 -4.90 16.92
CA ASP A 370 20.39 -6.26 17.27
C ASP A 370 19.36 -6.79 16.24
N ASP A 371 19.49 -8.06 15.83
CA ASP A 371 18.57 -8.70 14.89
C ASP A 371 17.12 -8.63 15.37
N GLY A 372 16.92 -8.77 16.68
CA GLY A 372 15.62 -8.57 17.31
C GLY A 372 15.08 -7.16 17.12
N ALA A 373 15.93 -6.14 17.25
CA ALA A 373 15.51 -4.75 17.06
C ALA A 373 15.09 -4.48 15.60
N ARG A 374 15.84 -5.01 14.64
CA ARG A 374 15.52 -4.90 13.20
C ARG A 374 14.20 -5.60 12.88
N ALA A 375 14.00 -6.79 13.39
CA ALA A 375 12.76 -7.55 13.22
C ALA A 375 11.55 -6.81 13.81
N HIS A 376 11.62 -6.32 15.05
CA HIS A 376 10.52 -5.60 15.68
C HIS A 376 10.22 -4.26 15.01
N ALA A 377 11.22 -3.56 14.49
CA ALA A 377 11.05 -2.32 13.76
C ALA A 377 10.37 -2.55 12.41
N ALA A 378 10.79 -3.55 11.67
CA ALA A 378 10.16 -3.94 10.40
C ALA A 378 8.72 -4.42 10.60
N LEU A 379 8.48 -5.25 11.61
CA LEU A 379 7.15 -5.72 11.97
C LEU A 379 6.21 -4.56 12.36
N PHE A 380 6.68 -3.60 13.14
CA PHE A 380 5.91 -2.40 13.47
C PHE A 380 5.56 -1.58 12.22
N ALA A 381 6.48 -1.49 11.27
CA ALA A 381 6.26 -0.79 10.01
C ALA A 381 5.18 -1.47 9.13
N CYS A 382 5.07 -2.80 9.19
CA CYS A 382 4.04 -3.55 8.48
C CYS A 382 2.65 -3.43 9.15
N GLN A 383 2.59 -3.45 10.48
CA GLN A 383 1.33 -3.51 11.21
C GLN A 383 1.27 -2.50 12.38
N PRO A 384 1.23 -1.19 12.10
CA PRO A 384 1.19 -0.16 13.15
C PRO A 384 -0.20 -0.05 13.80
N THR A 385 -0.70 -1.12 14.43
CA THR A 385 -2.03 -1.15 15.04
C THR A 385 -2.17 -0.15 16.19
N ALA A 386 -3.39 0.36 16.40
CA ALA A 386 -3.68 1.30 17.50
C ALA A 386 -3.37 0.68 18.87
N ALA A 387 -3.63 -0.63 19.03
CA ALA A 387 -3.32 -1.37 20.26
C ALA A 387 -1.80 -1.40 20.53
N TRP A 388 -1.01 -1.67 19.50
CA TRP A 388 0.44 -1.70 19.62
C TRP A 388 1.02 -0.29 19.87
N LYS A 389 0.57 0.72 19.16
CA LYS A 389 0.94 2.13 19.42
C LYS A 389 0.64 2.53 20.87
N ARG A 390 -0.53 2.14 21.41
CA ARG A 390 -0.90 2.37 22.80
C ARG A 390 0.04 1.63 23.76
N ARG A 391 0.38 0.37 23.49
CA ARG A 391 1.32 -0.42 24.30
C ARG A 391 2.70 0.24 24.33
N ILE A 392 3.24 0.66 23.18
CA ILE A 392 4.52 1.35 23.08
C ILE A 392 4.51 2.65 23.90
N LEU A 393 3.46 3.46 23.79
CA LEU A 393 3.33 4.71 24.52
C LEU A 393 3.28 4.47 26.03
N THR A 394 2.43 3.55 26.49
CA THR A 394 2.26 3.28 27.94
C THR A 394 3.51 2.69 28.57
N GLN A 395 4.18 1.76 27.92
CA GLN A 395 5.43 1.19 28.43
C GLN A 395 6.59 2.17 28.31
N GLY A 396 6.63 2.97 27.24
CA GLY A 396 7.62 4.03 27.07
C GLY A 396 7.54 5.09 28.16
N LEU A 397 6.32 5.48 28.54
CA LEU A 397 6.10 6.42 29.67
C LEU A 397 6.51 5.83 31.03
N LYS A 398 6.23 4.56 31.29
CA LYS A 398 6.64 3.89 32.52
C LYS A 398 8.17 3.86 32.70
N ARG A 399 8.90 3.74 31.59
CA ARG A 399 10.37 3.70 31.55
C ARG A 399 11.00 5.06 31.22
N LEU A 400 10.35 6.16 31.57
CA LEU A 400 10.81 7.50 31.18
C LEU A 400 12.15 7.86 31.86
N PHE A 401 12.40 7.34 33.04
CA PHE A 401 13.57 7.62 33.85
C PHE A 401 14.64 6.49 33.83
N ASP A 402 14.30 5.36 33.20
CA ASP A 402 15.26 4.28 32.91
C ASP A 402 16.10 4.67 31.68
#